data_3b81578759c55fb1be7f24694b83ba52
#
_entry.id   3b81578759c55fb1be7f24694b83ba52
#
_cell.length_a   1.000
_cell.length_b   1.000
_cell.length_c   1.000
_cell.angle_alpha   90.00
_cell.angle_beta   90.00
_cell.angle_gamma   90.00
#
_symmetry.space_group_name_H-M   'P 1'
#
loop_
_entity.id
_entity.type
_entity.pdbx_description
1 polymer ?
#
loop_
_entity_poly.entity_id
_entity_poly.type
_entity_poly.pdbx_seq_one_letter_code
_entity_poly.pdbx_strand_id
1 'polypeptide(L)'
;MPKELENKKENKTKRSFRARVLIFFVNLFLVLIACLGLYVLFVFLQMPSLDSVLHETREPAIIFLDQDGREIRSDSRIMGAAVSVDNLPPHVWQAIVAIEDKRFFKHGAISYRGTLRAIVVNLFDGRFAAGGSTITQQTAKNIFLSSDKKVSRKIQELILSWWLENRFTKNQILDLYMNRVSLVGGMRGIDAAATNLFGHGAKELSLSESAQIAAMLKAPAAYSPLKNPERNIKRAKIILTEMAHQKYITLEQAEKAIKNLKPATQTADKNLYRYWTDYVKDEVESRLGEINQDLYVYTTMDTKLHKRVAASLAKNIADYQGAVVAIARDGAIVSMVGGDNYQVSQFNRATALRQPGSAFKPVVYLVALEHGMTPESYVNDSPFAIGDYNPKNYGELYYGGITLATAFAKSVNSVPLKLTKEYGIDEVLNMAARLGVGSNLKREYSTVLGASEMSLVDLTTIYSVIWNDGKSVHPYAINKVTDGSGNVLYLRNPSEEITVLQPQTVEYMKQLLYEVVTKGTGKRANANGVFGGKTGTSNDNRDAWFVGATKDYVMGVWVGNDDGSPMSSKITGGTLPAMIFHDSVE
;
A
#
# COMPACT_ATOMS: atom_id res chain seq x y z
N MET A 1 67.24 13.36 -67.32
CA MET A 1 66.21 14.40 -67.13
C MET A 1 64.76 13.93 -67.11
N PRO A 2 64.27 12.73 -67.50
CA PRO A 2 62.83 12.40 -67.40
C PRO A 2 62.37 11.92 -65.98
N LYS A 3 63.18 11.22 -65.20
CA LYS A 3 62.78 10.61 -63.89
C LYS A 3 62.54 11.62 -62.75
N GLU A 4 63.20 12.76 -62.75
CA GLU A 4 63.00 13.81 -61.73
C GLU A 4 61.69 14.59 -61.89
N LEU A 5 61.23 14.75 -63.14
CA LEU A 5 59.91 15.41 -63.42
C LEU A 5 58.74 14.54 -63.13
N GLU A 6 58.81 13.22 -63.27
CA GLU A 6 57.79 12.25 -62.87
C GLU A 6 57.63 12.17 -61.33
N ASN A 7 58.73 12.09 -60.61
CA ASN A 7 58.76 12.08 -59.15
C ASN A 7 58.18 13.41 -58.55
N LYS A 8 58.44 14.55 -59.21
CA LYS A 8 57.79 15.84 -58.77
C LYS A 8 56.31 15.91 -59.05
N LYS A 9 55.83 15.30 -60.14
CA LYS A 9 54.38 15.22 -60.43
C LYS A 9 53.66 14.26 -59.49
N GLU A 10 54.23 13.12 -59.20
CA GLU A 10 53.69 12.11 -58.27
C GLU A 10 53.64 12.61 -56.83
N ASN A 11 54.66 13.35 -56.39
CA ASN A 11 54.66 13.99 -55.08
C ASN A 11 53.67 15.15 -54.96
N LYS A 12 53.41 15.89 -56.04
CA LYS A 12 52.36 16.96 -56.08
C LYS A 12 50.96 16.37 -56.06
N THR A 13 50.69 15.26 -56.74
CA THR A 13 49.42 14.56 -56.74
C THR A 13 49.15 13.88 -55.39
N LYS A 14 50.13 13.25 -54.77
CA LYS A 14 50.03 12.65 -53.40
C LYS A 14 49.81 13.73 -52.35
N ARG A 15 50.45 14.88 -52.41
CA ARG A 15 50.19 16.04 -51.54
C ARG A 15 48.81 16.60 -51.73
N SER A 16 48.32 16.77 -52.96
CA SER A 16 47.00 17.22 -53.28
C SER A 16 45.91 16.24 -52.80
N PHE A 17 46.13 14.94 -52.93
CA PHE A 17 45.21 13.92 -52.41
C PHE A 17 45.14 13.93 -50.89
N ARG A 18 46.27 13.97 -50.18
CA ARG A 18 46.30 14.08 -48.70
C ARG A 18 45.63 15.34 -48.19
N ALA A 19 45.82 16.46 -48.87
CA ALA A 19 45.12 17.71 -48.52
C ALA A 19 43.60 17.60 -48.69
N ARG A 20 43.12 16.98 -49.79
CA ARG A 20 41.69 16.76 -50.01
C ARG A 20 41.07 15.81 -48.98
N VAL A 21 41.76 14.76 -48.61
CA VAL A 21 41.34 13.81 -47.54
C VAL A 21 41.28 14.54 -46.20
N LEU A 22 42.27 15.38 -45.87
CA LEU A 22 42.28 16.15 -44.64
C LEU A 22 41.10 17.14 -44.61
N ILE A 23 40.86 17.88 -45.72
CA ILE A 23 39.72 18.82 -45.83
C ILE A 23 38.39 18.08 -45.70
N PHE A 24 38.27 16.89 -46.31
CA PHE A 24 37.06 16.06 -46.14
C PHE A 24 36.82 15.68 -44.66
N PHE A 25 37.82 15.21 -43.92
CA PHE A 25 37.68 14.88 -42.50
C PHE A 25 37.40 16.14 -41.65
N VAL A 26 38.01 17.26 -41.93
CA VAL A 26 37.73 18.55 -41.27
C VAL A 26 36.29 18.97 -41.52
N ASN A 27 35.81 18.91 -42.75
CA ASN A 27 34.42 19.25 -43.08
C ASN A 27 33.43 18.27 -42.43
N LEU A 28 33.72 16.99 -42.48
CA LEU A 28 32.91 15.97 -41.80
C LEU A 28 32.83 16.24 -40.27
N PHE A 29 33.97 16.59 -39.67
CA PHE A 29 34.05 16.93 -38.25
C PHE A 29 33.21 18.19 -37.91
N LEU A 30 33.29 19.24 -38.78
CA LEU A 30 32.50 20.45 -38.62
C LEU A 30 30.98 20.19 -38.78
N VAL A 31 30.60 19.33 -39.73
CA VAL A 31 29.20 18.90 -39.90
C VAL A 31 28.72 18.13 -38.66
N LEU A 32 29.52 17.21 -38.12
CA LEU A 32 29.18 16.48 -36.90
C LEU A 32 29.02 17.43 -35.70
N ILE A 33 29.87 18.44 -35.56
CA ILE A 33 29.75 19.46 -34.52
C ILE A 33 28.46 20.27 -34.70
N ALA A 34 28.16 20.69 -35.93
CA ALA A 34 26.93 21.43 -36.23
C ALA A 34 25.68 20.59 -35.93
N CYS A 35 25.65 19.31 -36.34
CA CYS A 35 24.57 18.39 -36.02
C CYS A 35 24.41 18.17 -34.48
N LEU A 36 25.53 18.04 -33.77
CA LEU A 36 25.52 17.94 -32.32
C LEU A 36 24.97 19.22 -31.67
N GLY A 37 25.39 20.40 -32.18
CA GLY A 37 24.89 21.69 -31.71
C GLY A 37 23.38 21.86 -31.92
N LEU A 38 22.89 21.48 -33.10
CA LEU A 38 21.45 21.48 -33.40
C LEU A 38 20.68 20.49 -32.52
N TYR A 39 21.24 19.33 -32.26
CA TYR A 39 20.64 18.35 -31.36
C TYR A 39 20.58 18.86 -29.91
N VAL A 40 21.65 19.49 -29.42
CA VAL A 40 21.66 20.12 -28.08
C VAL A 40 20.63 21.25 -28.00
N LEU A 41 20.52 22.09 -29.03
CA LEU A 41 19.51 23.16 -29.12
C LEU A 41 18.08 22.58 -29.12
N PHE A 42 17.84 21.54 -29.92
CA PHE A 42 16.56 20.83 -29.93
C PHE A 42 16.19 20.28 -28.55
N VAL A 43 17.13 19.64 -27.87
CA VAL A 43 16.94 19.12 -26.51
C VAL A 43 16.66 20.26 -25.52
N PHE A 44 17.38 21.40 -25.65
CA PHE A 44 17.18 22.59 -24.83
C PHE A 44 15.76 23.17 -24.97
N LEU A 45 15.25 23.23 -26.21
CA LEU A 45 13.89 23.75 -26.49
C LEU A 45 12.77 22.84 -25.94
N GLN A 46 13.07 21.58 -25.64
CA GLN A 46 12.13 20.61 -25.02
C GLN A 46 12.18 20.62 -23.50
N MET A 47 13.00 21.45 -22.86
CA MET A 47 13.10 21.49 -21.41
C MET A 47 11.89 22.15 -20.78
N PRO A 48 11.40 21.64 -19.61
CA PRO A 48 10.33 22.27 -18.86
C PRO A 48 10.73 23.68 -18.40
N SER A 49 9.74 24.55 -18.18
CA SER A 49 10.01 25.89 -17.66
C SER A 49 10.64 25.80 -16.26
N LEU A 50 11.81 26.41 -16.11
CA LEU A 50 12.64 26.29 -14.91
C LEU A 50 11.97 26.91 -13.67
N ASP A 51 11.24 28.02 -13.86
CA ASP A 51 10.60 28.73 -12.76
C ASP A 51 9.39 27.96 -12.19
N SER A 52 8.61 27.26 -13.03
CA SER A 52 7.48 26.46 -12.54
C SER A 52 7.92 25.30 -11.64
N VAL A 53 9.06 24.67 -11.93
CA VAL A 53 9.56 23.51 -11.18
C VAL A 53 10.27 23.91 -9.87
N LEU A 54 10.89 25.09 -9.83
CA LEU A 54 11.50 25.61 -8.59
C LEU A 54 10.44 26.12 -7.61
N HIS A 55 9.31 26.62 -8.14
CA HIS A 55 8.16 27.10 -7.36
C HIS A 55 7.14 25.99 -7.08
N GLU A 56 7.31 24.77 -7.62
CA GLU A 56 6.55 23.60 -7.16
C GLU A 56 6.90 23.30 -5.70
N THR A 57 6.28 24.09 -4.86
CA THR A 57 6.22 23.85 -3.42
C THR A 57 5.32 22.66 -3.20
N ARG A 58 5.84 21.63 -2.51
CA ARG A 58 5.11 20.56 -1.82
C ARG A 58 3.91 19.99 -2.61
N GLU A 59 3.97 18.71 -2.98
CA GLU A 59 2.77 18.01 -3.46
C GLU A 59 1.68 18.04 -2.37
N PRO A 60 0.40 18.15 -2.75
CA PRO A 60 -0.71 18.17 -1.84
C PRO A 60 -0.69 16.99 -0.88
N ALA A 61 -1.03 17.24 0.38
CA ALA A 61 -1.10 16.24 1.42
C ALA A 61 -2.56 15.83 1.66
N ILE A 62 -2.80 14.53 1.87
CA ILE A 62 -4.05 14.06 2.46
C ILE A 62 -3.77 13.77 3.93
N ILE A 63 -4.40 14.53 4.81
CA ILE A 63 -4.33 14.36 6.26
C ILE A 63 -5.57 13.59 6.69
N PHE A 64 -5.39 12.37 7.16
CA PHE A 64 -6.48 11.53 7.67
C PHE A 64 -6.66 11.76 9.16
N LEU A 65 -7.89 12.06 9.56
CA LEU A 65 -8.30 12.29 10.93
C LEU A 65 -9.23 11.16 11.38
N ASP A 66 -9.13 10.74 12.64
CA ASP A 66 -10.04 9.76 13.22
C ASP A 66 -11.43 10.39 13.50
N GLN A 67 -12.33 9.60 14.08
CA GLN A 67 -13.69 10.07 14.44
C GLN A 67 -13.69 11.24 15.43
N ASP A 68 -12.63 11.40 16.22
CA ASP A 68 -12.46 12.48 17.20
C ASP A 68 -11.73 13.71 16.60
N GLY A 69 -11.36 13.67 15.32
CA GLY A 69 -10.61 14.72 14.62
C GLY A 69 -9.10 14.73 14.91
N ARG A 70 -8.55 13.65 15.48
CA ARG A 70 -7.11 13.52 15.70
C ARG A 70 -6.43 12.97 14.46
N GLU A 71 -5.26 13.50 14.13
CA GLU A 71 -4.48 12.98 13.00
C GLU A 71 -4.03 11.54 13.27
N ILE A 72 -4.39 10.64 12.36
CA ILE A 72 -3.96 9.25 12.36
C ILE A 72 -2.82 9.01 11.36
N ARG A 73 -2.81 9.81 10.29
CA ARG A 73 -1.81 9.74 9.24
C ARG A 73 -1.89 10.96 8.33
N SER A 74 -0.76 11.34 7.78
CA SER A 74 -0.66 12.22 6.61
C SER A 74 -0.09 11.41 5.44
N ASP A 75 -0.80 11.36 4.34
CA ASP A 75 -0.33 10.79 3.07
C ASP A 75 -0.05 11.93 2.11
N SER A 76 1.00 12.66 2.42
CA SER A 76 1.71 13.41 1.40
C SER A 76 2.61 12.40 0.67
N ARG A 77 2.89 12.57 -0.61
CA ARG A 77 4.16 12.06 -1.15
C ARG A 77 5.20 12.71 -0.26
N ILE A 78 5.74 11.91 0.67
CA ILE A 78 6.31 12.40 1.91
C ILE A 78 7.48 13.32 1.58
N MET A 79 7.19 14.61 1.48
CA MET A 79 8.21 15.64 1.59
C MET A 79 8.25 16.01 3.07
N GLY A 80 9.36 15.67 3.72
CA GLY A 80 9.63 16.09 5.08
C GLY A 80 9.71 17.61 5.19
N ALA A 81 9.91 18.13 6.39
CA ALA A 81 10.21 19.54 6.59
C ALA A 81 11.42 19.94 5.73
N ALA A 82 11.39 21.15 5.19
CA ALA A 82 12.51 21.69 4.42
C ALA A 82 13.78 21.74 5.27
N VAL A 83 14.84 21.13 4.76
CA VAL A 83 16.15 21.11 5.42
C VAL A 83 17.18 21.88 4.61
N SER A 84 18.16 22.43 5.29
CA SER A 84 19.30 23.12 4.70
C SER A 84 20.61 22.72 5.39
N VAL A 85 21.71 22.89 4.70
CA VAL A 85 23.07 22.69 5.28
C VAL A 85 23.24 23.46 6.59
N ASP A 86 22.65 24.67 6.68
CA ASP A 86 22.79 25.55 7.83
C ASP A 86 21.95 25.12 9.05
N ASN A 87 20.85 24.36 8.83
CA ASN A 87 19.95 23.95 9.91
C ASN A 87 20.06 22.47 10.30
N LEU A 88 20.98 21.72 9.66
CA LEU A 88 21.24 20.32 9.93
C LEU A 88 22.56 20.11 10.70
N PRO A 89 22.64 19.07 11.54
CA PRO A 89 23.93 18.62 12.07
C PRO A 89 24.89 18.32 10.90
N PRO A 90 26.15 18.80 10.95
CA PRO A 90 27.09 18.66 9.82
C PRO A 90 27.24 17.23 9.31
N HIS A 91 27.24 16.24 10.19
CA HIS A 91 27.42 14.84 9.81
C HIS A 91 26.33 14.29 8.86
N VAL A 92 25.14 14.93 8.81
CA VAL A 92 24.03 14.52 7.95
C VAL A 92 24.40 14.72 6.47
N TRP A 93 24.71 15.97 6.09
CA TRP A 93 25.09 16.28 4.72
C TRP A 93 26.49 15.77 4.38
N GLN A 94 27.41 15.69 5.35
CA GLN A 94 28.76 15.14 5.15
C GLN A 94 28.72 13.66 4.78
N ALA A 95 27.83 12.86 5.37
CA ALA A 95 27.65 11.45 4.99
C ALA A 95 27.25 11.30 3.52
N ILE A 96 26.36 12.18 3.05
CA ILE A 96 25.91 12.22 1.65
C ILE A 96 27.08 12.58 0.71
N VAL A 97 27.76 13.68 1.00
CA VAL A 97 28.89 14.16 0.18
C VAL A 97 30.03 13.14 0.17
N ALA A 98 30.34 12.54 1.32
CA ALA A 98 31.42 11.57 1.44
C ALA A 98 31.26 10.35 0.51
N ILE A 99 30.04 9.92 0.25
CA ILE A 99 29.79 8.71 -0.54
C ILE A 99 29.37 9.00 -1.99
N GLU A 100 28.57 10.06 -2.22
CA GLU A 100 28.05 10.37 -3.54
C GLU A 100 29.00 11.23 -4.38
N ASP A 101 29.68 12.19 -3.76
CA ASP A 101 30.54 13.13 -4.48
C ASP A 101 31.63 13.73 -3.58
N LYS A 102 32.71 12.97 -3.34
CA LYS A 102 33.81 13.34 -2.41
C LYS A 102 34.42 14.73 -2.63
N ARG A 103 34.27 15.28 -3.80
CA ARG A 103 34.86 16.57 -4.17
C ARG A 103 33.82 17.60 -4.60
N PHE A 104 32.57 17.44 -4.17
CA PHE A 104 31.45 18.29 -4.53
C PHE A 104 31.75 19.79 -4.45
N PHE A 105 32.41 20.22 -3.39
CA PHE A 105 32.79 21.63 -3.19
C PHE A 105 34.01 22.09 -4.01
N LYS A 106 34.64 21.19 -4.80
CA LYS A 106 35.91 21.46 -5.52
C LYS A 106 35.80 21.39 -7.05
N HIS A 107 34.60 21.12 -7.58
CA HIS A 107 34.36 21.06 -9.03
C HIS A 107 33.01 21.71 -9.38
N GLY A 108 32.72 21.99 -10.65
CA GLY A 108 31.44 22.48 -11.11
C GLY A 108 30.45 21.36 -11.43
N ALA A 109 29.59 21.58 -12.45
CA ALA A 109 28.54 20.64 -12.86
C ALA A 109 29.05 19.21 -13.15
N ILE A 110 30.25 19.10 -13.69
CA ILE A 110 30.88 17.85 -14.10
C ILE A 110 32.20 17.65 -13.36
N SER A 111 32.39 16.47 -12.79
CA SER A 111 33.64 16.04 -12.22
C SER A 111 34.47 15.28 -13.28
N TYR A 112 35.30 15.97 -14.07
CA TYR A 112 36.09 15.36 -15.14
C TYR A 112 36.94 14.17 -14.64
N ARG A 113 37.55 14.29 -13.45
CA ARG A 113 38.33 13.20 -12.84
C ARG A 113 37.42 12.04 -12.39
N GLY A 114 36.22 12.32 -11.86
CA GLY A 114 35.26 11.30 -11.48
C GLY A 114 34.71 10.55 -12.70
N THR A 115 34.37 11.28 -13.75
CA THR A 115 33.89 10.72 -15.02
C THR A 115 34.94 9.86 -15.69
N LEU A 116 36.22 10.33 -15.79
CA LEU A 116 37.29 9.57 -16.38
C LEU A 116 37.56 8.27 -15.60
N ARG A 117 37.61 8.36 -14.26
CA ARG A 117 37.73 7.18 -13.40
C ARG A 117 36.62 6.17 -13.65
N ALA A 118 35.36 6.64 -13.73
CA ALA A 118 34.23 5.77 -13.97
C ALA A 118 34.29 5.10 -15.33
N ILE A 119 34.73 5.80 -16.39
CA ILE A 119 34.94 5.23 -17.71
C ILE A 119 36.01 4.14 -17.66
N VAL A 120 37.17 4.41 -17.04
CA VAL A 120 38.24 3.45 -16.91
C VAL A 120 37.82 2.20 -16.16
N VAL A 121 37.19 2.35 -14.98
CA VAL A 121 36.71 1.22 -14.17
C VAL A 121 35.65 0.39 -14.93
N ASN A 122 34.70 1.04 -15.59
CA ASN A 122 33.65 0.34 -16.33
C ASN A 122 34.20 -0.40 -17.58
N LEU A 123 35.27 0.11 -18.20
CA LEU A 123 35.96 -0.58 -19.31
C LEU A 123 36.73 -1.84 -18.85
N PHE A 124 37.37 -1.77 -17.67
CA PHE A 124 38.14 -2.91 -17.14
C PHE A 124 37.27 -3.97 -16.48
N ASP A 125 36.20 -3.59 -15.76
CA ASP A 125 35.34 -4.52 -15.01
C ASP A 125 34.21 -5.13 -15.87
N GLY A 126 34.01 -4.67 -17.10
CA GLY A 126 32.96 -5.15 -18.01
C GLY A 126 31.53 -4.94 -17.47
N ARG A 127 31.37 -4.16 -16.41
CA ARG A 127 30.10 -3.84 -15.74
C ARG A 127 30.04 -2.34 -15.45
N PHE A 128 28.81 -1.77 -15.46
CA PHE A 128 28.59 -0.40 -15.01
C PHE A 128 28.72 -0.28 -13.47
N ALA A 129 29.90 -0.58 -12.95
CA ALA A 129 30.17 -0.70 -11.51
C ALA A 129 30.44 0.66 -10.84
N ALA A 130 31.01 1.63 -11.55
CA ALA A 130 31.37 2.94 -11.02
C ALA A 130 30.44 4.04 -11.54
N GLY A 131 29.76 4.74 -10.63
CA GLY A 131 28.98 5.94 -10.94
C GLY A 131 29.89 7.15 -11.07
N GLY A 132 29.72 7.92 -12.16
CA GLY A 132 30.49 9.16 -12.40
C GLY A 132 29.63 10.42 -12.35
N SER A 133 28.35 10.34 -11.95
CA SER A 133 27.44 11.49 -11.84
C SER A 133 27.71 12.27 -10.55
N THR A 134 27.73 13.62 -10.65
CA THR A 134 27.88 14.51 -9.51
C THR A 134 26.56 14.68 -8.75
N ILE A 135 26.60 15.22 -7.52
CA ILE A 135 25.39 15.61 -6.77
C ILE A 135 24.55 16.60 -7.60
N THR A 136 25.18 17.58 -8.26
CA THR A 136 24.48 18.53 -9.12
C THR A 136 23.73 17.83 -10.27
N GLN A 137 24.34 16.83 -10.92
CA GLN A 137 23.68 16.03 -11.95
C GLN A 137 22.51 15.20 -11.40
N GLN A 138 22.66 14.65 -10.21
CA GLN A 138 21.59 13.92 -9.54
C GLN A 138 20.44 14.87 -9.14
N THR A 139 20.76 16.09 -8.68
CA THR A 139 19.78 17.13 -8.38
C THR A 139 18.99 17.50 -9.63
N ALA A 140 19.68 17.81 -10.73
CA ALA A 140 19.06 18.10 -12.02
C ALA A 140 18.10 16.98 -12.47
N LYS A 141 18.55 15.73 -12.36
CA LYS A 141 17.72 14.57 -12.69
C LYS A 141 16.47 14.47 -11.81
N ASN A 142 16.62 14.62 -10.49
CA ASN A 142 15.54 14.40 -9.53
C ASN A 142 14.47 15.50 -9.57
N ILE A 143 14.84 16.72 -10.00
CA ILE A 143 13.94 17.87 -10.04
C ILE A 143 13.23 17.96 -11.40
N PHE A 144 13.97 17.81 -12.51
CA PHE A 144 13.50 18.22 -13.83
C PHE A 144 13.23 17.07 -14.82
N LEU A 145 13.68 15.83 -14.54
CA LEU A 145 13.70 14.78 -15.54
C LEU A 145 12.93 13.53 -15.10
N SER A 146 12.33 12.85 -16.08
CA SER A 146 11.72 11.54 -15.88
C SER A 146 12.78 10.44 -15.66
N SER A 147 12.33 9.26 -15.20
CA SER A 147 13.20 8.10 -14.96
C SER A 147 13.68 7.37 -16.23
N ASP A 148 13.31 7.84 -17.42
CA ASP A 148 13.64 7.22 -18.71
C ASP A 148 15.15 7.16 -18.96
N LYS A 149 15.63 6.01 -19.43
CA LYS A 149 17.05 5.78 -19.75
C LYS A 149 17.36 6.12 -21.22
N LYS A 150 17.22 7.42 -21.61
CA LYS A 150 17.51 7.90 -22.97
C LYS A 150 18.78 8.78 -22.98
N VAL A 151 19.51 8.79 -24.10
CA VAL A 151 20.69 9.64 -24.29
C VAL A 151 20.30 11.13 -24.21
N SER A 152 19.15 11.52 -24.79
CA SER A 152 18.62 12.87 -24.71
C SER A 152 18.47 13.34 -23.26
N ARG A 153 17.96 12.51 -22.38
CA ARG A 153 17.86 12.81 -20.95
C ARG A 153 19.24 13.08 -20.31
N LYS A 154 20.28 12.35 -20.69
CA LYS A 154 21.63 12.60 -20.14
C LYS A 154 22.20 13.95 -20.62
N ILE A 155 21.88 14.38 -21.82
CA ILE A 155 22.25 15.70 -22.32
C ILE A 155 21.46 16.79 -21.55
N GLN A 156 20.15 16.61 -21.34
CA GLN A 156 19.34 17.52 -20.52
C GLN A 156 19.91 17.64 -19.11
N GLU A 157 20.28 16.50 -18.47
CA GLU A 157 20.90 16.46 -17.15
C GLU A 157 22.20 17.30 -17.09
N LEU A 158 23.04 17.22 -18.12
CA LEU A 158 24.28 18.01 -18.19
C LEU A 158 24.02 19.51 -18.31
N ILE A 159 23.09 19.91 -19.20
CA ILE A 159 22.72 21.31 -19.41
C ILE A 159 22.10 21.89 -18.13
N LEU A 160 21.16 21.17 -17.51
CA LEU A 160 20.53 21.59 -16.26
C LEU A 160 21.52 21.67 -15.10
N SER A 161 22.49 20.74 -15.05
CA SER A 161 23.55 20.77 -14.03
C SER A 161 24.43 22.01 -14.16
N TRP A 162 24.77 22.37 -15.41
CA TRP A 162 25.53 23.59 -15.67
C TRP A 162 24.73 24.83 -15.30
N TRP A 163 23.42 24.85 -15.61
CA TRP A 163 22.53 25.94 -15.22
C TRP A 163 22.42 26.08 -13.69
N LEU A 164 22.25 24.97 -12.95
CA LEU A 164 22.21 24.98 -11.48
C LEU A 164 23.49 25.57 -10.87
N GLU A 165 24.66 25.19 -11.37
CA GLU A 165 25.95 25.68 -10.84
C GLU A 165 26.18 27.18 -11.11
N ASN A 166 25.55 27.73 -12.16
CA ASN A 166 25.63 29.17 -12.47
C ASN A 166 24.60 30.00 -11.68
N ARG A 167 23.54 29.36 -11.19
CA ARG A 167 22.43 30.07 -10.51
C ARG A 167 22.46 29.95 -9.00
N PHE A 168 22.98 28.84 -8.48
CA PHE A 168 22.93 28.49 -7.06
C PHE A 168 24.33 28.23 -6.50
N THR A 169 24.52 28.52 -5.21
CA THR A 169 25.72 28.13 -4.47
C THR A 169 25.74 26.61 -4.23
N LYS A 170 26.90 26.07 -3.89
CA LYS A 170 27.04 24.65 -3.56
C LYS A 170 26.11 24.20 -2.42
N ASN A 171 25.97 25.03 -1.38
CA ASN A 171 25.06 24.73 -0.27
C ASN A 171 23.61 24.69 -0.76
N GLN A 172 23.18 25.66 -1.55
CA GLN A 172 21.83 25.67 -2.12
C GLN A 172 21.54 24.45 -3.03
N ILE A 173 22.52 24.02 -3.83
CA ILE A 173 22.40 22.81 -4.66
C ILE A 173 22.28 21.57 -3.76
N LEU A 174 23.02 21.51 -2.66
CA LEU A 174 22.94 20.42 -1.70
C LEU A 174 21.61 20.41 -0.94
N ASP A 175 21.08 21.59 -0.60
CA ASP A 175 19.75 21.76 -0.01
C ASP A 175 18.65 21.23 -0.96
N LEU A 176 18.71 21.61 -2.23
CA LEU A 176 17.80 21.09 -3.26
C LEU A 176 17.91 19.56 -3.37
N TYR A 177 19.11 19.01 -3.37
CA TYR A 177 19.32 17.57 -3.41
C TYR A 177 18.68 16.87 -2.21
N MET A 178 18.98 17.32 -1.00
CA MET A 178 18.50 16.73 0.25
C MET A 178 16.98 16.77 0.37
N ASN A 179 16.35 17.81 -0.15
CA ASN A 179 14.90 17.96 -0.11
C ASN A 179 14.15 17.20 -1.25
N ARG A 180 14.83 16.89 -2.37
CA ARG A 180 14.19 16.34 -3.57
C ARG A 180 14.60 14.91 -3.93
N VAL A 181 15.61 14.35 -3.26
CA VAL A 181 16.06 12.99 -3.54
C VAL A 181 14.96 11.96 -3.28
N SER A 182 14.72 11.10 -4.28
CA SER A 182 13.72 10.03 -4.17
C SER A 182 14.29 8.83 -3.43
N LEU A 183 13.57 8.36 -2.41
CA LEU A 183 13.93 7.25 -1.56
C LEU A 183 12.85 6.15 -1.59
N VAL A 184 13.03 5.07 -0.81
CA VAL A 184 12.10 3.93 -0.79
C VAL A 184 10.70 4.36 -0.32
N GLY A 185 9.66 3.75 -0.91
CA GLY A 185 8.27 3.95 -0.46
C GLY A 185 7.67 5.30 -0.86
N GLY A 186 8.17 5.91 -1.95
CA GLY A 186 7.67 7.21 -2.42
C GLY A 186 8.17 8.42 -1.63
N MET A 187 9.05 8.18 -0.64
CA MET A 187 9.64 9.26 0.16
C MET A 187 10.52 10.16 -0.69
N ARG A 188 10.33 11.47 -0.57
CA ARG A 188 11.20 12.50 -1.16
C ARG A 188 11.83 13.34 -0.06
N GLY A 189 13.15 13.47 -0.13
CA GLY A 189 13.94 14.19 0.85
C GLY A 189 14.35 13.37 2.07
N ILE A 190 15.45 13.83 2.70
CA ILE A 190 16.06 13.11 3.83
C ILE A 190 15.26 13.24 5.12
N ASP A 191 14.51 14.33 5.32
CA ASP A 191 13.68 14.52 6.51
C ASP A 191 12.49 13.55 6.53
N ALA A 192 11.86 13.34 5.38
CA ALA A 192 10.84 12.30 5.22
C ALA A 192 11.39 10.90 5.53
N ALA A 193 12.60 10.60 5.04
CA ALA A 193 13.25 9.33 5.34
C ALA A 193 13.59 9.19 6.83
N ALA A 194 14.13 10.23 7.46
CA ALA A 194 14.45 10.26 8.89
C ALA A 194 13.20 9.97 9.73
N THR A 195 12.13 10.73 9.49
CA THR A 195 10.87 10.59 10.20
C THR A 195 10.24 9.21 10.00
N ASN A 196 10.31 8.67 8.77
CA ASN A 196 9.71 7.37 8.48
C ASN A 196 10.50 6.20 9.07
N LEU A 197 11.84 6.26 9.01
CA LEU A 197 12.73 5.17 9.40
C LEU A 197 13.06 5.17 10.89
N PHE A 198 13.19 6.35 11.50
CA PHE A 198 13.70 6.50 12.87
C PHE A 198 12.72 7.21 13.81
N GLY A 199 11.61 7.75 13.30
CA GLY A 199 10.56 8.37 14.12
C GLY A 199 10.79 9.82 14.50
N HIS A 200 11.90 10.44 14.05
CA HIS A 200 12.26 11.84 14.30
C HIS A 200 12.80 12.51 13.03
N GLY A 201 12.85 13.85 13.02
CA GLY A 201 13.27 14.63 11.85
C GLY A 201 14.78 14.57 11.57
N ALA A 202 15.19 15.05 10.38
CA ALA A 202 16.59 15.02 9.96
C ALA A 202 17.52 15.85 10.87
N LYS A 203 17.00 16.83 11.59
CA LYS A 203 17.75 17.63 12.57
C LYS A 203 18.22 16.83 13.79
N GLU A 204 17.57 15.73 14.09
CA GLU A 204 17.84 14.89 15.25
C GLU A 204 18.61 13.61 14.89
N LEU A 205 18.95 13.42 13.61
CA LEU A 205 19.68 12.24 13.16
C LEU A 205 21.03 12.08 13.85
N SER A 206 21.27 10.91 14.39
CA SER A 206 22.60 10.50 14.85
C SER A 206 23.53 10.25 13.65
N LEU A 207 24.83 10.17 13.92
CA LEU A 207 25.83 9.84 12.90
C LEU A 207 25.58 8.47 12.24
N SER A 208 25.14 7.48 13.02
CA SER A 208 24.79 6.13 12.52
C SER A 208 23.60 6.18 11.58
N GLU A 209 22.54 6.88 11.95
CA GLU A 209 21.32 7.03 11.13
C GLU A 209 21.57 7.82 9.85
N SER A 210 22.40 8.89 9.93
CA SER A 210 22.83 9.66 8.76
C SER A 210 23.54 8.77 7.72
N ALA A 211 24.42 7.88 8.19
CA ALA A 211 25.08 6.92 7.33
C ALA A 211 24.12 5.88 6.73
N GLN A 212 23.08 5.47 7.46
CA GLN A 212 22.04 4.56 6.96
C GLN A 212 21.16 5.21 5.89
N ILE A 213 20.79 6.50 6.04
CA ILE A 213 20.09 7.25 5.00
C ILE A 213 20.98 7.43 3.77
N ALA A 214 22.24 7.84 3.96
CA ALA A 214 23.17 7.99 2.85
C ALA A 214 23.43 6.67 2.10
N ALA A 215 23.34 5.53 2.79
CA ALA A 215 23.48 4.21 2.17
C ALA A 215 22.37 3.92 1.14
N MET A 216 21.15 4.44 1.34
CA MET A 216 20.03 4.24 0.41
C MET A 216 20.19 4.99 -0.91
N LEU A 217 20.91 6.11 -0.93
CA LEU A 217 20.98 7.00 -2.12
C LEU A 217 21.45 6.28 -3.39
N LYS A 218 22.31 5.29 -3.27
CA LYS A 218 22.84 4.51 -4.42
C LYS A 218 21.75 3.71 -5.14
N ALA A 219 20.91 3.01 -4.36
CA ALA A 219 19.83 2.16 -4.88
C ALA A 219 18.81 1.95 -3.74
N PRO A 220 17.81 2.84 -3.62
CA PRO A 220 16.92 2.89 -2.47
C PRO A 220 16.29 1.55 -2.09
N ALA A 221 15.74 0.81 -3.08
CA ALA A 221 15.12 -0.50 -2.81
C ALA A 221 16.14 -1.56 -2.31
N ALA A 222 17.35 -1.59 -2.89
CA ALA A 222 18.37 -2.59 -2.56
C ALA A 222 19.05 -2.34 -1.20
N TYR A 223 19.08 -1.09 -0.75
CA TYR A 223 19.68 -0.67 0.51
C TYR A 223 18.65 -0.12 1.50
N SER A 224 17.39 -0.50 1.36
CA SER A 224 16.34 -0.15 2.34
C SER A 224 16.69 -0.74 3.71
N PRO A 225 16.78 0.07 4.78
CA PRO A 225 17.07 -0.44 6.11
C PRO A 225 15.94 -1.30 6.68
N LEU A 226 14.73 -1.23 6.10
CA LEU A 226 13.57 -2.03 6.48
C LEU A 226 13.54 -3.38 5.74
N LYS A 227 13.80 -3.37 4.40
CA LYS A 227 13.72 -4.59 3.58
C LYS A 227 15.03 -5.37 3.55
N ASN A 228 16.17 -4.67 3.63
CA ASN A 228 17.52 -5.24 3.52
C ASN A 228 18.45 -4.66 4.59
N PRO A 229 18.16 -4.82 5.89
CA PRO A 229 18.89 -4.17 6.97
C PRO A 229 20.39 -4.50 6.97
N GLU A 230 20.76 -5.74 6.70
CA GLU A 230 22.17 -6.17 6.65
C GLU A 230 22.95 -5.46 5.53
N ARG A 231 22.35 -5.32 4.33
CA ARG A 231 22.96 -4.62 3.21
C ARG A 231 23.11 -3.12 3.50
N ASN A 232 22.11 -2.53 4.14
CA ASN A 232 22.14 -1.14 4.56
C ASN A 232 23.26 -0.92 5.58
N ILE A 233 23.31 -1.70 6.65
CA ILE A 233 24.33 -1.63 7.71
C ILE A 233 25.75 -1.82 7.11
N LYS A 234 25.94 -2.82 6.25
CA LYS A 234 27.22 -3.04 5.59
C LYS A 234 27.68 -1.81 4.79
N ARG A 235 26.76 -1.16 4.08
CA ARG A 235 27.07 0.05 3.33
C ARG A 235 27.27 1.27 4.24
N ALA A 236 26.49 1.42 5.31
CA ALA A 236 26.66 2.48 6.30
C ALA A 236 28.04 2.42 6.97
N LYS A 237 28.56 1.23 7.28
CA LYS A 237 29.96 1.05 7.75
C LYS A 237 30.97 1.63 6.77
N ILE A 238 30.83 1.35 5.47
CA ILE A 238 31.70 1.92 4.44
C ILE A 238 31.64 3.45 4.44
N ILE A 239 30.42 4.02 4.57
CA ILE A 239 30.25 5.48 4.59
C ILE A 239 30.94 6.11 5.80
N LEU A 240 30.75 5.55 7.00
CA LEU A 240 31.42 6.03 8.22
C LEU A 240 32.95 5.97 8.10
N THR A 241 33.49 4.89 7.53
CA THR A 241 34.92 4.77 7.25
C THR A 241 35.41 5.84 6.25
N GLU A 242 34.63 6.09 5.19
CA GLU A 242 34.94 7.13 4.21
C GLU A 242 34.87 8.55 4.79
N MET A 243 33.92 8.83 5.69
CA MET A 243 33.84 10.10 6.41
C MET A 243 35.09 10.34 7.27
N ALA A 244 35.61 9.29 7.93
CA ALA A 244 36.86 9.37 8.69
C ALA A 244 38.08 9.60 7.78
N HIS A 245 38.19 8.87 6.64
CA HIS A 245 39.26 9.08 5.65
C HIS A 245 39.26 10.50 5.08
N GLN A 246 38.08 11.09 4.91
CA GLN A 246 37.92 12.46 4.41
C GLN A 246 38.01 13.52 5.52
N LYS A 247 38.27 13.12 6.76
CA LYS A 247 38.42 13.99 7.93
C LYS A 247 37.16 14.80 8.30
N TYR A 248 35.97 14.30 7.94
CA TYR A 248 34.71 14.84 8.42
C TYR A 248 34.43 14.46 9.89
N ILE A 249 34.89 13.28 10.29
CA ILE A 249 34.81 12.73 11.64
C ILE A 249 36.14 12.10 12.05
N THR A 250 36.36 11.86 13.34
CA THR A 250 37.51 11.10 13.84
C THR A 250 37.32 9.61 13.65
N LEU A 251 38.41 8.82 13.70
CA LEU A 251 38.34 7.35 13.67
C LEU A 251 37.52 6.82 14.85
N GLU A 252 37.71 7.40 16.05
CA GLU A 252 36.95 7.03 17.24
C GLU A 252 35.45 7.24 17.08
N GLN A 253 35.05 8.40 16.50
CA GLN A 253 33.64 8.69 16.18
C GLN A 253 33.08 7.67 15.18
N ALA A 254 33.85 7.30 14.14
CA ALA A 254 33.43 6.30 13.17
C ALA A 254 33.25 4.92 13.83
N GLU A 255 34.18 4.46 14.67
CA GLU A 255 34.08 3.19 15.38
C GLU A 255 32.90 3.14 16.33
N LYS A 256 32.67 4.22 17.08
CA LYS A 256 31.49 4.34 17.97
C LYS A 256 30.20 4.31 17.18
N ALA A 257 30.12 5.01 16.07
CA ALA A 257 28.92 5.01 15.22
C ALA A 257 28.69 3.62 14.59
N ILE A 258 29.75 2.91 14.16
CA ILE A 258 29.65 1.55 13.62
C ILE A 258 29.10 0.56 14.65
N LYS A 259 29.50 0.67 15.93
CA LYS A 259 28.97 -0.16 17.02
C LYS A 259 27.49 0.13 17.29
N ASN A 260 27.04 1.35 17.05
CA ASN A 260 25.67 1.79 17.28
C ASN A 260 24.72 1.54 16.09
N LEU A 261 25.22 1.02 14.96
CA LEU A 261 24.36 0.67 13.83
C LEU A 261 23.39 -0.44 14.21
N LYS A 262 22.10 -0.16 14.11
CA LYS A 262 21.00 -1.09 14.33
C LYS A 262 20.08 -1.10 13.11
N PRO A 263 19.36 -2.21 12.86
CA PRO A 263 18.27 -2.18 11.90
C PRO A 263 17.30 -1.04 12.22
N ALA A 264 16.88 -0.30 11.21
CA ALA A 264 15.80 0.66 11.42
C ALA A 264 14.54 -0.13 11.77
N THR A 265 13.94 0.23 12.88
CA THR A 265 12.62 -0.30 13.27
C THR A 265 11.62 0.78 12.94
N GLN A 266 10.83 0.55 11.88
CA GLN A 266 9.67 1.41 11.68
C GLN A 266 8.80 1.33 12.94
N THR A 267 8.38 2.47 13.46
CA THR A 267 7.38 2.46 14.53
C THR A 267 6.17 1.70 14.00
N ALA A 268 5.80 0.61 14.68
CA ALA A 268 4.67 -0.28 14.29
C ALA A 268 3.37 0.53 14.03
N ASP A 269 3.20 1.66 14.67
CA ASP A 269 2.05 2.56 14.53
C ASP A 269 1.86 3.14 13.11
N LYS A 270 2.92 3.36 12.32
CA LYS A 270 2.77 4.01 10.99
C LYS A 270 2.19 3.11 9.90
N ASN A 271 2.31 1.79 10.02
CA ASN A 271 1.71 0.84 9.07
C ASN A 271 0.33 0.36 9.50
N LEU A 272 -0.01 0.57 10.76
CA LEU A 272 -1.25 0.12 11.36
C LEU A 272 -2.49 0.60 10.58
N TYR A 273 -2.45 1.84 10.12
CA TYR A 273 -3.58 2.47 9.44
C TYR A 273 -3.53 2.41 7.91
N ARG A 274 -2.50 1.77 7.31
CA ARG A 274 -2.27 1.82 5.86
C ARG A 274 -3.41 1.26 5.03
N TYR A 275 -3.90 0.07 5.34
CA TYR A 275 -5.02 -0.52 4.60
C TYR A 275 -6.27 0.37 4.64
N TRP A 276 -6.52 1.00 5.79
CA TRP A 276 -7.59 1.96 5.95
C TRP A 276 -7.38 3.24 5.15
N THR A 277 -6.21 3.87 5.28
CA THR A 277 -5.95 5.14 4.61
C THR A 277 -5.89 4.99 3.10
N ASP A 278 -5.42 3.86 2.58
CA ASP A 278 -5.45 3.57 1.15
C ASP A 278 -6.90 3.40 0.66
N TYR A 279 -7.73 2.65 1.39
CA TYR A 279 -9.16 2.53 1.10
C TYR A 279 -9.87 3.88 1.08
N VAL A 280 -9.63 4.71 2.10
CA VAL A 280 -10.22 6.07 2.19
C VAL A 280 -9.69 6.97 1.07
N LYS A 281 -8.42 6.87 0.72
CA LYS A 281 -7.82 7.64 -0.37
C LYS A 281 -8.48 7.35 -1.72
N ASP A 282 -8.66 6.07 -2.05
CA ASP A 282 -9.35 5.65 -3.28
C ASP A 282 -10.77 6.25 -3.33
N GLU A 283 -11.48 6.29 -2.18
CA GLU A 283 -12.80 6.91 -2.08
C GLU A 283 -12.74 8.44 -2.26
N VAL A 284 -11.73 9.13 -1.69
CA VAL A 284 -11.52 10.58 -1.89
C VAL A 284 -11.24 10.89 -3.36
N GLU A 285 -10.32 10.15 -4.00
CA GLU A 285 -9.96 10.32 -5.41
C GLU A 285 -11.15 10.06 -6.34
N SER A 286 -11.96 9.05 -6.04
CA SER A 286 -13.20 8.76 -6.78
C SER A 286 -14.24 9.88 -6.70
N ARG A 287 -14.31 10.61 -5.58
CA ARG A 287 -15.31 11.67 -5.34
C ARG A 287 -14.85 13.05 -5.81
N LEU A 288 -13.59 13.39 -5.59
CA LEU A 288 -13.06 14.75 -5.80
C LEU A 288 -12.15 14.85 -7.04
N GLY A 289 -11.76 13.73 -7.66
CA GLY A 289 -10.84 13.71 -8.79
C GLY A 289 -9.39 13.97 -8.38
N GLU A 290 -8.63 14.67 -9.24
CA GLU A 290 -7.23 14.96 -9.02
C GLU A 290 -7.02 15.90 -7.82
N ILE A 291 -6.16 15.49 -6.89
CA ILE A 291 -5.87 16.24 -5.67
C ILE A 291 -4.74 17.23 -5.93
N ASN A 292 -5.08 18.52 -5.95
CA ASN A 292 -4.16 19.63 -6.24
C ASN A 292 -3.93 20.59 -5.05
N GLN A 293 -4.51 20.29 -3.88
CA GLN A 293 -4.38 21.06 -2.64
C GLN A 293 -4.41 20.14 -1.43
N ASP A 294 -3.96 20.62 -0.26
CA ASP A 294 -4.03 19.86 0.99
C ASP A 294 -5.48 19.55 1.36
N LEU A 295 -5.73 18.29 1.71
CA LEU A 295 -7.04 17.80 2.13
C LEU A 295 -7.00 17.29 3.57
N TYR A 296 -7.97 17.67 4.36
CA TYR A 296 -8.24 17.12 5.69
C TYR A 296 -9.46 16.20 5.59
N VAL A 297 -9.22 14.90 5.73
CA VAL A 297 -10.25 13.87 5.59
C VAL A 297 -10.68 13.40 6.98
N TYR A 298 -11.87 13.79 7.41
CA TYR A 298 -12.49 13.37 8.65
C TYR A 298 -13.11 12.00 8.43
N THR A 299 -12.47 10.97 8.95
CA THR A 299 -12.90 9.58 8.77
C THR A 299 -13.77 9.08 9.93
N THR A 300 -14.30 7.88 9.77
CA THR A 300 -15.09 7.19 10.79
C THR A 300 -14.23 6.29 11.71
N MET A 301 -12.92 6.29 11.57
CA MET A 301 -12.01 5.40 12.29
C MET A 301 -12.08 5.57 13.80
N ASP A 302 -12.39 4.49 14.52
CA ASP A 302 -12.11 4.36 15.95
C ASP A 302 -10.70 3.80 16.14
N THR A 303 -9.75 4.66 16.48
CA THR A 303 -8.34 4.27 16.62
C THR A 303 -8.10 3.28 17.77
N LYS A 304 -8.92 3.30 18.83
CA LYS A 304 -8.81 2.37 19.96
C LYS A 304 -9.25 0.96 19.55
N LEU A 305 -10.41 0.87 18.92
CA LEU A 305 -10.92 -0.39 18.38
C LEU A 305 -9.96 -0.96 17.34
N HIS A 306 -9.50 -0.11 16.40
CA HIS A 306 -8.60 -0.53 15.32
C HIS A 306 -7.28 -1.12 15.86
N LYS A 307 -6.70 -0.54 16.90
CA LYS A 307 -5.49 -1.06 17.56
C LYS A 307 -5.73 -2.43 18.19
N ARG A 308 -6.86 -2.64 18.86
CA ARG A 308 -7.21 -3.95 19.44
C ARG A 308 -7.40 -5.00 18.36
N VAL A 309 -8.16 -4.66 17.32
CA VAL A 309 -8.43 -5.55 16.18
C VAL A 309 -7.14 -5.98 15.48
N ALA A 310 -6.26 -5.02 15.18
CA ALA A 310 -4.98 -5.33 14.55
C ALA A 310 -4.07 -6.19 15.43
N ALA A 311 -4.04 -5.93 16.74
CA ALA A 311 -3.30 -6.74 17.70
C ALA A 311 -3.86 -8.16 17.81
N SER A 312 -5.19 -8.32 17.85
CA SER A 312 -5.85 -9.61 17.85
C SER A 312 -5.56 -10.39 16.57
N LEU A 313 -5.65 -9.76 15.40
CA LEU A 313 -5.31 -10.41 14.14
C LEU A 313 -3.86 -10.89 14.15
N ALA A 314 -2.90 -10.02 14.44
CA ALA A 314 -1.47 -10.36 14.46
C ALA A 314 -1.12 -11.48 15.47
N LYS A 315 -1.80 -11.52 16.62
CA LYS A 315 -1.62 -12.56 17.65
C LYS A 315 -2.08 -13.94 17.19
N ASN A 316 -3.20 -14.00 16.44
CA ASN A 316 -3.91 -15.27 16.20
C ASN A 316 -3.76 -15.81 14.77
N ILE A 317 -3.24 -15.00 13.79
CA ILE A 317 -3.27 -15.38 12.38
C ILE A 317 -2.35 -16.54 12.00
N ALA A 318 -1.30 -16.80 12.76
CA ALA A 318 -0.27 -17.83 12.50
C ALA A 318 0.39 -17.64 11.10
N ASP A 319 0.41 -18.68 10.27
CA ASP A 319 1.03 -18.67 8.93
C ASP A 319 0.04 -18.30 7.80
N TYR A 320 -1.19 -17.93 8.16
CA TYR A 320 -2.24 -17.58 7.19
C TYR A 320 -2.33 -16.06 6.99
N GLN A 321 -3.18 -15.64 6.08
CA GLN A 321 -3.57 -14.24 5.90
C GLN A 321 -4.96 -14.01 6.50
N GLY A 322 -5.24 -12.76 6.88
CA GLY A 322 -6.52 -12.42 7.46
C GLY A 322 -6.90 -10.97 7.27
N ALA A 323 -8.19 -10.69 7.45
CA ALA A 323 -8.74 -9.35 7.44
C ALA A 323 -9.87 -9.23 8.47
N VAL A 324 -10.06 -8.00 8.97
CA VAL A 324 -11.15 -7.67 9.89
C VAL A 324 -11.78 -6.35 9.47
N VAL A 325 -13.12 -6.30 9.49
CA VAL A 325 -13.91 -5.08 9.28
C VAL A 325 -14.90 -4.93 10.42
N ALA A 326 -15.04 -3.74 10.98
CA ALA A 326 -16.08 -3.41 11.94
C ALA A 326 -16.95 -2.25 11.42
N ILE A 327 -18.25 -2.44 11.40
CA ILE A 327 -19.26 -1.49 10.91
C ILE A 327 -20.20 -1.13 12.05
N ALA A 328 -20.31 0.16 12.38
CA ALA A 328 -21.27 0.68 13.35
C ALA A 328 -22.70 0.62 12.81
N ARG A 329 -23.69 0.82 13.69
CA ARG A 329 -25.11 0.69 13.33
C ARG A 329 -25.55 1.62 12.20
N ASP A 330 -24.98 2.82 12.12
CA ASP A 330 -25.27 3.82 11.09
C ASP A 330 -24.54 3.59 9.75
N GLY A 331 -23.76 2.52 9.66
CA GLY A 331 -22.95 2.16 8.49
C GLY A 331 -21.51 2.69 8.52
N ALA A 332 -21.10 3.43 9.55
CA ALA A 332 -19.73 3.89 9.66
C ALA A 332 -18.76 2.70 9.77
N ILE A 333 -17.80 2.56 8.86
CA ILE A 333 -16.71 1.60 9.00
C ILE A 333 -15.76 2.15 10.05
N VAL A 334 -15.80 1.61 11.27
CA VAL A 334 -15.01 2.11 12.41
C VAL A 334 -13.65 1.42 12.55
N SER A 335 -13.44 0.32 11.84
CA SER A 335 -12.12 -0.35 11.73
C SER A 335 -12.06 -1.18 10.46
N MET A 336 -10.91 -1.16 9.78
CA MET A 336 -10.59 -2.03 8.65
C MET A 336 -9.11 -2.41 8.68
N VAL A 337 -8.84 -3.69 8.89
CA VAL A 337 -7.50 -4.28 8.87
C VAL A 337 -7.44 -5.27 7.71
N GLY A 338 -6.73 -4.94 6.65
CA GLY A 338 -6.66 -5.76 5.43
C GLY A 338 -5.54 -6.81 5.44
N GLY A 339 -4.79 -6.92 6.53
CA GLY A 339 -3.69 -7.87 6.72
C GLY A 339 -2.88 -7.55 7.96
N ASP A 340 -2.01 -8.47 8.36
CA ASP A 340 -1.13 -8.34 9.53
C ASP A 340 0.11 -7.47 9.25
N ASN A 341 0.58 -7.46 8.00
CA ASN A 341 1.81 -6.76 7.62
C ASN A 341 1.72 -6.08 6.25
N TYR A 342 1.41 -4.79 6.26
CA TYR A 342 1.30 -3.97 5.06
C TYR A 342 2.60 -3.89 4.23
N GLN A 343 3.77 -4.03 4.86
CA GLN A 343 5.05 -3.99 4.13
C GLN A 343 5.31 -5.24 3.29
N VAL A 344 4.79 -6.38 3.76
CA VAL A 344 4.90 -7.65 3.04
C VAL A 344 3.89 -7.69 1.90
N SER A 345 2.64 -7.31 2.17
CA SER A 345 1.56 -7.28 1.18
C SER A 345 0.69 -6.04 1.38
N GLN A 346 0.49 -5.26 0.31
CA GLN A 346 -0.40 -4.10 0.30
C GLN A 346 -1.84 -4.47 -0.11
N PHE A 347 -2.07 -5.74 -0.44
CA PHE A 347 -3.36 -6.26 -0.83
C PHE A 347 -4.36 -6.21 0.32
N ASN A 348 -5.42 -5.40 0.17
CA ASN A 348 -6.46 -5.25 1.18
C ASN A 348 -7.48 -6.40 1.06
N ARG A 349 -7.37 -7.37 1.95
CA ARG A 349 -8.24 -8.56 1.93
C ARG A 349 -9.66 -8.29 2.42
N ALA A 350 -9.89 -7.13 3.04
CA ALA A 350 -11.23 -6.73 3.46
C ALA A 350 -12.17 -6.44 2.27
N THR A 351 -11.60 -6.03 1.14
CA THR A 351 -12.31 -5.73 -0.12
C THR A 351 -12.17 -6.83 -1.17
N ALA A 352 -11.35 -7.85 -0.92
CA ALA A 352 -11.14 -8.97 -1.82
C ALA A 352 -12.38 -9.88 -1.89
N LEU A 353 -12.67 -10.37 -3.08
CA LEU A 353 -13.78 -11.31 -3.29
C LEU A 353 -13.35 -12.73 -2.89
N ARG A 354 -14.11 -13.35 -1.99
CA ARG A 354 -13.87 -14.69 -1.44
C ARG A 354 -15.20 -15.41 -1.18
N GLN A 355 -15.19 -16.73 -1.13
CA GLN A 355 -16.39 -17.52 -0.87
C GLN A 355 -16.78 -17.47 0.62
N PRO A 356 -17.93 -16.88 1.00
CA PRO A 356 -18.35 -16.75 2.38
C PRO A 356 -18.76 -18.08 3.03
N GLY A 357 -19.02 -19.11 2.23
CA GLY A 357 -19.52 -20.38 2.74
C GLY A 357 -20.77 -20.20 3.59
N SER A 358 -20.87 -20.95 4.67
CA SER A 358 -22.03 -20.91 5.56
C SER A 358 -22.33 -19.56 6.24
N ALA A 359 -21.44 -18.54 6.12
CA ALA A 359 -21.74 -17.20 6.61
C ALA A 359 -22.79 -16.48 5.75
N PHE A 360 -23.09 -16.97 4.55
CA PHE A 360 -24.18 -16.46 3.70
C PHE A 360 -25.57 -16.99 4.12
N LYS A 361 -25.66 -18.09 4.87
CA LYS A 361 -26.93 -18.73 5.24
C LYS A 361 -27.98 -17.82 5.90
N PRO A 362 -27.66 -16.78 6.68
CA PRO A 362 -28.68 -15.86 7.22
C PRO A 362 -29.63 -15.34 6.15
N VAL A 363 -29.16 -15.07 4.93
CA VAL A 363 -30.00 -14.59 3.82
C VAL A 363 -31.14 -15.60 3.50
N VAL A 364 -30.81 -16.88 3.45
CA VAL A 364 -31.80 -17.95 3.19
C VAL A 364 -32.80 -18.11 4.33
N TYR A 365 -32.29 -18.03 5.57
CA TYR A 365 -33.15 -18.16 6.76
C TYR A 365 -34.06 -16.94 6.94
N LEU A 366 -33.61 -15.73 6.55
CA LEU A 366 -34.47 -14.53 6.53
C LEU A 366 -35.67 -14.72 5.58
N VAL A 367 -35.45 -15.30 4.41
CA VAL A 367 -36.55 -15.65 3.49
C VAL A 367 -37.57 -16.58 4.18
N ALA A 368 -37.11 -17.63 4.83
CA ALA A 368 -37.99 -18.58 5.53
C ALA A 368 -38.77 -17.92 6.68
N LEU A 369 -38.12 -17.05 7.45
CA LEU A 369 -38.72 -16.31 8.54
C LEU A 369 -39.77 -15.32 8.02
N GLU A 370 -39.55 -14.64 6.90
CA GLU A 370 -40.57 -13.77 6.26
C GLU A 370 -41.75 -14.55 5.69
N HIS A 371 -41.58 -15.84 5.37
CA HIS A 371 -42.67 -16.74 5.00
C HIS A 371 -43.35 -17.40 6.20
N GLY A 372 -43.13 -16.89 7.41
CA GLY A 372 -43.87 -17.28 8.61
C GLY A 372 -43.27 -18.42 9.41
N MET A 373 -42.05 -18.88 9.06
CA MET A 373 -41.31 -19.80 9.94
C MET A 373 -40.85 -19.09 11.22
N THR A 374 -40.69 -19.86 12.30
CA THR A 374 -40.16 -19.38 13.58
C THR A 374 -38.90 -20.16 13.95
N PRO A 375 -38.09 -19.73 14.90
CA PRO A 375 -36.95 -20.50 15.41
C PRO A 375 -37.30 -21.93 15.85
N GLU A 376 -38.53 -22.16 16.32
CA GLU A 376 -39.10 -23.41 16.83
C GLU A 376 -39.68 -24.29 15.70
N SER A 377 -39.89 -23.75 14.49
CA SER A 377 -40.41 -24.50 13.36
C SER A 377 -39.55 -25.74 13.06
N TYR A 378 -40.21 -26.90 12.89
CA TYR A 378 -39.52 -28.16 12.61
C TYR A 378 -39.10 -28.24 11.15
N VAL A 379 -37.86 -28.64 10.91
CA VAL A 379 -37.27 -28.89 9.61
C VAL A 379 -36.61 -30.27 9.59
N ASN A 380 -36.55 -30.90 8.42
CA ASN A 380 -35.94 -32.22 8.29
C ASN A 380 -34.50 -32.09 7.74
N ASP A 381 -33.51 -32.35 8.59
CA ASP A 381 -32.10 -32.47 8.19
C ASP A 381 -31.81 -33.92 7.74
N SER A 382 -31.98 -34.19 6.47
CA SER A 382 -31.65 -35.45 5.83
C SER A 382 -30.94 -35.21 4.50
N PRO A 383 -30.19 -36.16 3.94
CA PRO A 383 -29.56 -36.01 2.63
C PRO A 383 -30.54 -35.45 1.58
N PHE A 384 -30.06 -34.48 0.81
CA PHE A 384 -30.90 -33.77 -0.14
C PHE A 384 -30.10 -33.28 -1.33
N ALA A 385 -30.64 -33.53 -2.52
CA ALA A 385 -30.04 -33.11 -3.80
C ALA A 385 -31.03 -32.31 -4.65
N ILE A 386 -30.52 -31.41 -5.45
CA ILE A 386 -31.27 -30.68 -6.49
C ILE A 386 -30.54 -30.90 -7.83
N GLY A 387 -31.13 -31.73 -8.71
CA GLY A 387 -30.42 -32.19 -9.89
C GLY A 387 -29.15 -32.95 -9.50
N ASP A 388 -28.03 -32.59 -10.12
CA ASP A 388 -26.71 -33.15 -9.81
C ASP A 388 -26.03 -32.55 -8.59
N TYR A 389 -26.59 -31.47 -8.00
CA TYR A 389 -26.02 -30.79 -6.84
C TYR A 389 -26.45 -31.48 -5.54
N ASN A 390 -25.50 -32.19 -4.92
CA ASN A 390 -25.73 -33.01 -3.72
C ASN A 390 -24.70 -32.68 -2.61
N PRO A 391 -24.75 -31.47 -1.99
CA PRO A 391 -23.84 -31.13 -0.92
C PRO A 391 -24.18 -31.89 0.36
N LYS A 392 -23.15 -32.40 1.02
CA LYS A 392 -23.27 -33.10 2.31
C LYS A 392 -23.15 -32.12 3.48
N ASN A 393 -23.71 -32.48 4.62
CA ASN A 393 -23.41 -31.83 5.89
C ASN A 393 -21.95 -32.08 6.29
N TYR A 394 -21.39 -31.20 7.11
CA TYR A 394 -20.04 -31.38 7.66
C TYR A 394 -19.94 -32.72 8.41
N GLY A 395 -18.94 -33.51 8.07
CA GLY A 395 -18.75 -34.86 8.61
C GLY A 395 -19.85 -35.86 8.22
N GLU A 396 -20.68 -35.56 7.23
CA GLU A 396 -21.81 -36.39 6.77
C GLU A 396 -22.86 -36.70 7.84
N LEU A 397 -22.94 -35.84 8.88
CA LEU A 397 -23.86 -36.01 9.99
C LEU A 397 -25.23 -35.38 9.68
N TYR A 398 -26.28 -36.15 9.90
CA TYR A 398 -27.68 -35.71 9.73
C TYR A 398 -28.47 -35.96 11.00
N TYR A 399 -29.32 -34.99 11.37
CA TYR A 399 -30.02 -34.96 12.67
C TYR A 399 -31.49 -35.28 12.57
N GLY A 400 -32.04 -35.51 11.36
CA GLY A 400 -33.47 -35.79 11.16
C GLY A 400 -34.36 -34.57 11.46
N GLY A 401 -35.44 -34.77 12.16
CA GLY A 401 -36.36 -33.70 12.59
C GLY A 401 -35.76 -32.85 13.70
N ILE A 402 -35.43 -31.59 13.39
CA ILE A 402 -34.86 -30.62 14.34
C ILE A 402 -35.54 -29.26 14.16
N THR A 403 -35.37 -28.36 15.14
CA THR A 403 -35.86 -26.99 15.00
C THR A 403 -35.01 -26.20 14.03
N LEU A 404 -35.61 -25.15 13.42
CA LEU A 404 -34.92 -24.20 12.55
C LEU A 404 -33.70 -23.59 13.25
N ALA A 405 -33.83 -23.24 14.54
CA ALA A 405 -32.74 -22.72 15.36
C ALA A 405 -31.60 -23.74 15.50
N THR A 406 -31.91 -25.02 15.77
CA THR A 406 -30.90 -26.08 15.85
C THR A 406 -30.19 -26.28 14.51
N ALA A 407 -30.93 -26.30 13.39
CA ALA A 407 -30.36 -26.42 12.06
C ALA A 407 -29.40 -25.27 11.74
N PHE A 408 -29.77 -24.04 12.11
CA PHE A 408 -28.92 -22.85 11.90
C PHE A 408 -27.68 -22.88 12.81
N ALA A 409 -27.85 -23.20 14.09
CA ALA A 409 -26.73 -23.26 15.07
C ALA A 409 -25.70 -24.33 14.71
N LYS A 410 -26.15 -25.48 14.21
CA LYS A 410 -25.29 -26.57 13.71
C LYS A 410 -24.79 -26.32 12.29
N SER A 411 -25.32 -25.29 11.61
CA SER A 411 -24.90 -24.90 10.26
C SER A 411 -25.05 -26.00 9.20
N VAL A 412 -26.10 -26.85 9.30
CA VAL A 412 -26.37 -27.94 8.35
C VAL A 412 -26.57 -27.39 6.92
N ASN A 413 -26.23 -28.17 5.91
CA ASN A 413 -26.31 -27.77 4.49
C ASN A 413 -27.64 -28.14 3.85
N SER A 414 -28.27 -29.25 4.29
CA SER A 414 -29.51 -29.77 3.71
C SER A 414 -30.69 -28.80 3.85
N VAL A 415 -30.82 -28.16 5.03
CA VAL A 415 -31.97 -27.30 5.36
C VAL A 415 -32.04 -26.06 4.47
N PRO A 416 -30.99 -25.20 4.34
CA PRO A 416 -31.08 -24.03 3.47
C PRO A 416 -31.36 -24.38 2.00
N LEU A 417 -30.90 -25.54 1.51
CA LEU A 417 -31.25 -26.01 0.17
C LEU A 417 -32.74 -26.38 0.04
N LYS A 418 -33.30 -27.05 1.03
CA LYS A 418 -34.75 -27.39 1.05
C LYS A 418 -35.60 -26.13 1.10
N LEU A 419 -35.22 -25.15 1.95
CA LEU A 419 -35.88 -23.86 2.03
C LEU A 419 -35.81 -23.11 0.69
N THR A 420 -34.63 -23.11 0.05
CA THR A 420 -34.50 -22.47 -1.26
C THR A 420 -35.29 -23.18 -2.35
N LYS A 421 -35.42 -24.52 -2.30
CA LYS A 421 -36.30 -25.24 -3.23
C LYS A 421 -37.76 -24.91 -3.04
N GLU A 422 -38.16 -24.68 -1.78
CA GLU A 422 -39.54 -24.36 -1.41
C GLU A 422 -39.91 -22.92 -1.79
N TYR A 423 -39.09 -21.93 -1.45
CA TYR A 423 -39.39 -20.51 -1.64
C TYR A 423 -38.83 -19.93 -2.93
N GLY A 424 -37.85 -20.58 -3.57
CA GLY A 424 -37.22 -20.14 -4.80
C GLY A 424 -35.87 -19.45 -4.60
N ILE A 425 -34.96 -19.65 -5.56
CA ILE A 425 -33.63 -19.01 -5.56
C ILE A 425 -33.73 -17.49 -5.75
N ASP A 426 -34.74 -17.04 -6.51
CA ASP A 426 -34.94 -15.61 -6.76
C ASP A 426 -35.31 -14.85 -5.50
N GLU A 427 -36.08 -15.45 -4.58
CA GLU A 427 -36.36 -14.86 -3.26
C GLU A 427 -35.10 -14.68 -2.44
N VAL A 428 -34.15 -15.63 -2.50
CA VAL A 428 -32.85 -15.50 -1.81
C VAL A 428 -32.00 -14.39 -2.42
N LEU A 429 -31.96 -14.27 -3.75
CA LEU A 429 -31.23 -13.20 -4.43
C LEU A 429 -31.87 -11.82 -4.17
N ASN A 430 -33.19 -11.73 -4.18
CA ASN A 430 -33.95 -10.51 -3.82
C ASN A 430 -33.68 -10.10 -2.36
N MET A 431 -33.65 -11.06 -1.44
CA MET A 431 -33.30 -10.81 -0.05
C MET A 431 -31.89 -10.25 0.06
N ALA A 432 -30.91 -10.84 -0.59
CA ALA A 432 -29.53 -10.35 -0.61
C ALA A 432 -29.45 -8.90 -1.17
N ALA A 433 -30.18 -8.59 -2.23
CA ALA A 433 -30.26 -7.25 -2.80
C ALA A 433 -30.88 -6.25 -1.82
N ARG A 434 -31.97 -6.61 -1.11
CA ARG A 434 -32.58 -5.79 -0.04
C ARG A 434 -31.61 -5.51 1.11
N LEU A 435 -30.70 -6.45 1.40
CA LEU A 435 -29.65 -6.31 2.41
C LEU A 435 -28.44 -5.51 1.90
N GLY A 436 -28.50 -4.93 0.70
CA GLY A 436 -27.47 -4.07 0.12
C GLY A 436 -26.35 -4.79 -0.62
N VAL A 437 -26.48 -6.11 -0.85
CA VAL A 437 -25.49 -6.93 -1.57
C VAL A 437 -26.20 -7.76 -2.64
N GLY A 438 -25.58 -8.01 -3.77
CA GLY A 438 -26.25 -8.85 -4.77
C GLY A 438 -25.70 -8.75 -6.19
N SER A 439 -24.89 -7.77 -6.51
CA SER A 439 -24.42 -7.51 -7.88
C SER A 439 -23.61 -8.68 -8.49
N ASN A 440 -22.99 -9.52 -7.66
CA ASN A 440 -22.09 -10.61 -8.08
C ASN A 440 -22.63 -12.02 -7.75
N LEU A 441 -23.84 -12.15 -7.20
CA LEU A 441 -24.39 -13.44 -6.82
C LEU A 441 -24.87 -14.20 -8.05
N LYS A 442 -24.43 -15.43 -8.20
CA LYS A 442 -24.86 -16.32 -9.28
C LYS A 442 -26.24 -16.93 -8.96
N ARG A 443 -27.08 -17.04 -9.98
CA ARG A 443 -28.40 -17.70 -9.88
C ARG A 443 -28.24 -19.23 -9.89
N GLU A 444 -27.60 -19.76 -8.86
CA GLU A 444 -27.28 -21.18 -8.68
C GLU A 444 -27.57 -21.61 -7.24
N TYR A 445 -28.00 -22.86 -7.04
CA TYR A 445 -28.26 -23.39 -5.70
C TYR A 445 -27.01 -23.45 -4.81
N SER A 446 -25.82 -23.51 -5.40
CA SER A 446 -24.56 -23.43 -4.66
C SER A 446 -24.37 -22.08 -3.95
N THR A 447 -24.95 -21.00 -4.48
CA THR A 447 -24.93 -19.66 -3.89
C THR A 447 -25.52 -19.63 -2.48
N VAL A 448 -26.58 -20.43 -2.20
CA VAL A 448 -27.21 -20.45 -0.87
C VAL A 448 -26.33 -21.06 0.22
N LEU A 449 -25.30 -21.79 -0.17
CA LEU A 449 -24.25 -22.31 0.71
C LEU A 449 -22.98 -21.43 0.68
N GLY A 450 -23.04 -20.28 -0.03
CA GLY A 450 -21.95 -19.31 -0.09
C GLY A 450 -20.84 -19.65 -1.08
N ALA A 451 -21.18 -20.27 -2.24
CA ALA A 451 -20.21 -20.51 -3.31
C ALA A 451 -19.97 -19.26 -4.18
N SER A 452 -20.90 -18.30 -4.21
CA SER A 452 -20.67 -17.00 -4.86
C SER A 452 -19.79 -16.13 -3.99
N GLU A 453 -18.80 -15.49 -4.63
CA GLU A 453 -17.81 -14.67 -3.93
C GLU A 453 -18.39 -13.30 -3.55
N MET A 454 -17.96 -12.78 -2.40
CA MET A 454 -18.24 -11.42 -1.92
C MET A 454 -17.11 -10.90 -1.05
N SER A 455 -17.06 -9.59 -0.82
CA SER A 455 -16.07 -8.99 0.07
C SER A 455 -16.47 -9.17 1.54
N LEU A 456 -15.47 -9.01 2.44
CA LEU A 456 -15.73 -9.01 3.88
C LEU A 456 -16.60 -7.81 4.27
N VAL A 457 -16.46 -6.66 3.60
CA VAL A 457 -17.33 -5.49 3.79
C VAL A 457 -18.77 -5.84 3.45
N ASP A 458 -19.04 -6.45 2.27
CA ASP A 458 -20.39 -6.82 1.84
C ASP A 458 -21.03 -7.83 2.81
N LEU A 459 -20.27 -8.87 3.17
CA LEU A 459 -20.76 -9.86 4.12
C LEU A 459 -21.11 -9.24 5.48
N THR A 460 -20.23 -8.36 6.00
CA THR A 460 -20.48 -7.67 7.28
C THR A 460 -21.69 -6.75 7.19
N THR A 461 -21.96 -6.14 6.03
CA THR A 461 -23.13 -5.29 5.76
C THR A 461 -24.45 -6.05 5.91
N ILE A 462 -24.53 -7.30 5.43
CA ILE A 462 -25.71 -8.17 5.61
C ILE A 462 -26.10 -8.25 7.10
N TYR A 463 -25.12 -8.49 7.94
CA TYR A 463 -25.35 -8.60 9.40
C TYR A 463 -25.64 -7.24 10.05
N SER A 464 -25.03 -6.17 9.52
CA SER A 464 -25.28 -4.82 10.00
C SER A 464 -26.73 -4.42 9.82
N VAL A 465 -27.40 -4.79 8.73
CA VAL A 465 -28.83 -4.57 8.53
C VAL A 465 -29.68 -5.29 9.60
N ILE A 466 -29.33 -6.54 9.93
CA ILE A 466 -30.02 -7.30 10.99
C ILE A 466 -29.86 -6.60 12.35
N TRP A 467 -28.63 -6.12 12.63
CA TRP A 467 -28.31 -5.43 13.89
C TRP A 467 -28.78 -3.98 13.93
N ASN A 468 -29.07 -3.37 12.78
CA ASN A 468 -29.72 -2.06 12.66
C ASN A 468 -31.25 -2.17 12.64
N ASP A 469 -31.80 -3.15 13.34
CA ASP A 469 -33.24 -3.40 13.49
C ASP A 469 -33.98 -3.51 12.15
N GLY A 470 -33.30 -4.10 11.14
CA GLY A 470 -33.87 -4.34 9.81
C GLY A 470 -33.90 -3.11 8.90
N LYS A 471 -33.21 -2.04 9.26
CA LYS A 471 -33.04 -0.85 8.41
C LYS A 471 -31.84 -0.98 7.51
N SER A 472 -31.93 -0.40 6.32
CA SER A 472 -30.82 -0.42 5.34
C SER A 472 -29.55 0.20 5.94
N VAL A 473 -28.40 -0.40 5.59
CA VAL A 473 -27.08 0.06 5.98
C VAL A 473 -26.21 0.27 4.74
N HIS A 474 -25.65 1.45 4.62
CA HIS A 474 -24.71 1.80 3.54
C HIS A 474 -23.35 2.09 4.15
N PRO A 475 -22.36 1.17 4.01
CA PRO A 475 -21.04 1.38 4.59
C PRO A 475 -20.36 2.64 4.05
N TYR A 476 -19.71 3.38 4.93
CA TYR A 476 -18.97 4.58 4.58
C TYR A 476 -17.78 4.79 5.51
N ALA A 477 -16.75 5.48 4.99
CA ALA A 477 -15.50 5.73 5.70
C ALA A 477 -15.21 7.23 5.92
N ILE A 478 -15.91 8.13 5.21
CA ILE A 478 -15.64 9.56 5.19
C ILE A 478 -16.87 10.33 5.67
N ASN A 479 -16.69 11.13 6.71
CA ASN A 479 -17.71 12.07 7.19
C ASN A 479 -17.65 13.40 6.44
N LYS A 480 -16.42 13.93 6.24
CA LYS A 480 -16.20 15.25 5.66
C LYS A 480 -14.80 15.35 5.06
N VAL A 481 -14.63 16.14 4.01
CA VAL A 481 -13.33 16.56 3.49
C VAL A 481 -13.30 18.09 3.43
N THR A 482 -12.21 18.68 3.93
CA THR A 482 -11.95 20.12 3.82
C THR A 482 -10.62 20.39 3.16
N ASP A 483 -10.45 21.59 2.60
CA ASP A 483 -9.14 22.10 2.20
C ASP A 483 -8.33 22.63 3.39
N GLY A 484 -7.10 23.10 3.14
CA GLY A 484 -6.21 23.68 4.15
C GLY A 484 -6.73 24.99 4.79
N SER A 485 -7.72 25.63 4.18
CA SER A 485 -8.38 26.84 4.69
C SER A 485 -9.66 26.52 5.49
N GLY A 486 -10.05 25.24 5.56
CA GLY A 486 -11.24 24.78 6.26
C GLY A 486 -12.53 24.82 5.42
N ASN A 487 -12.45 25.14 4.12
CA ASN A 487 -13.62 25.07 3.24
C ASN A 487 -14.04 23.62 3.04
N VAL A 488 -15.33 23.33 3.13
CA VAL A 488 -15.88 21.99 2.96
C VAL A 488 -15.96 21.64 1.47
N LEU A 489 -15.23 20.61 1.06
CA LEU A 489 -15.23 20.08 -0.30
C LEU A 489 -16.19 18.90 -0.44
N TYR A 490 -16.36 18.13 0.60
CA TYR A 490 -17.32 17.04 0.71
C TYR A 490 -17.88 16.98 2.11
N LEU A 491 -19.18 16.78 2.20
CA LEU A 491 -19.90 16.48 3.44
C LEU A 491 -20.85 15.33 3.16
N ARG A 492 -20.74 14.27 3.95
CA ARG A 492 -21.65 13.13 3.85
C ARG A 492 -23.07 13.57 4.20
N ASN A 493 -23.99 13.30 3.30
CA ASN A 493 -25.42 13.31 3.64
C ASN A 493 -25.80 11.93 4.19
N PRO A 494 -26.38 11.82 5.39
CA PRO A 494 -26.89 10.55 5.88
C PRO A 494 -27.83 9.93 4.85
N SER A 495 -27.66 8.65 4.56
CA SER A 495 -28.61 7.91 3.72
C SER A 495 -29.94 7.80 4.45
N GLU A 496 -31.04 7.86 3.71
CA GLU A 496 -32.35 7.59 4.25
C GLU A 496 -32.41 6.14 4.77
N GLU A 497 -32.82 5.98 6.02
CA GLU A 497 -33.01 4.66 6.63
C GLU A 497 -34.32 4.04 6.12
N ILE A 498 -34.22 3.03 5.26
CA ILE A 498 -35.36 2.31 4.73
C ILE A 498 -35.48 0.99 5.50
N THR A 499 -36.66 0.70 6.04
CA THR A 499 -36.95 -0.60 6.66
C THR A 499 -37.03 -1.67 5.58
N VAL A 500 -36.08 -2.60 5.61
CA VAL A 500 -35.91 -3.68 4.63
C VAL A 500 -36.26 -5.06 5.21
N LEU A 501 -36.33 -5.21 6.54
CA LEU A 501 -36.76 -6.42 7.22
C LEU A 501 -37.86 -6.07 8.24
N GLN A 502 -38.84 -6.97 8.42
CA GLN A 502 -39.88 -6.81 9.44
C GLN A 502 -39.29 -6.99 10.85
N PRO A 503 -39.75 -6.24 11.87
CA PRO A 503 -39.23 -6.33 13.24
C PRO A 503 -39.22 -7.75 13.80
N GLN A 504 -40.26 -8.54 13.57
CA GLN A 504 -40.37 -9.90 14.06
C GLN A 504 -39.33 -10.82 13.39
N THR A 505 -39.07 -10.66 12.09
CA THR A 505 -38.04 -11.36 11.35
C THR A 505 -36.65 -11.08 11.92
N VAL A 506 -36.38 -9.82 12.25
CA VAL A 506 -35.14 -9.39 12.89
C VAL A 506 -34.92 -10.07 14.24
N GLU A 507 -35.92 -10.05 15.10
CA GLU A 507 -35.84 -10.68 16.42
C GLU A 507 -35.60 -12.18 16.33
N TYR A 508 -36.29 -12.88 15.44
CA TYR A 508 -36.05 -14.29 15.19
C TYR A 508 -34.63 -14.56 14.66
N MET A 509 -34.16 -13.74 13.73
CA MET A 509 -32.80 -13.90 13.20
C MET A 509 -31.73 -13.63 14.29
N LYS A 510 -31.91 -12.61 15.14
CA LYS A 510 -31.02 -12.36 16.30
C LYS A 510 -30.99 -13.57 17.25
N GLN A 511 -32.13 -14.20 17.52
CA GLN A 511 -32.22 -15.42 18.32
C GLN A 511 -31.41 -16.57 17.66
N LEU A 512 -31.56 -16.79 16.35
CA LEU A 512 -30.78 -17.81 15.61
C LEU A 512 -29.27 -17.55 15.73
N LEU A 513 -28.83 -16.29 15.53
CA LEU A 513 -27.42 -15.90 15.61
C LEU A 513 -26.86 -16.06 17.04
N TYR A 514 -27.66 -15.80 18.07
CA TYR A 514 -27.28 -16.01 19.47
C TYR A 514 -27.04 -17.50 19.77
N GLU A 515 -27.88 -18.40 19.23
CA GLU A 515 -27.68 -19.84 19.43
C GLU A 515 -26.39 -20.37 18.78
N VAL A 516 -25.90 -19.77 17.70
CA VAL A 516 -24.61 -20.14 17.09
C VAL A 516 -23.45 -19.95 18.08
N VAL A 517 -23.41 -18.82 18.81
CA VAL A 517 -22.30 -18.51 19.74
C VAL A 517 -22.48 -19.15 21.11
N THR A 518 -23.70 -19.53 21.49
CA THR A 518 -23.97 -20.19 22.80
C THR A 518 -23.93 -21.71 22.71
N LYS A 519 -24.56 -22.29 21.69
CA LYS A 519 -24.75 -23.75 21.55
C LYS A 519 -24.12 -24.33 20.28
N GLY A 520 -23.85 -23.48 19.28
CA GLY A 520 -23.50 -23.88 17.91
C GLY A 520 -22.01 -23.88 17.60
N THR A 521 -21.71 -23.61 16.34
CA THR A 521 -20.36 -23.66 15.75
C THR A 521 -19.49 -22.48 16.15
N GLY A 522 -20.04 -21.40 16.67
CA GLY A 522 -19.37 -20.13 17.00
C GLY A 522 -19.01 -19.95 18.48
N LYS A 523 -19.02 -21.00 19.29
CA LYS A 523 -18.81 -20.91 20.76
C LYS A 523 -17.52 -20.19 21.18
N ARG A 524 -16.47 -20.26 20.39
CA ARG A 524 -15.20 -19.56 20.69
C ARG A 524 -15.28 -18.05 20.57
N ALA A 525 -16.27 -17.53 19.86
CA ALA A 525 -16.52 -16.10 19.78
C ALA A 525 -17.36 -15.56 20.95
N ASN A 526 -17.87 -16.45 21.81
CA ASN A 526 -18.70 -16.02 22.93
C ASN A 526 -17.87 -15.28 23.98
N ALA A 527 -18.16 -14.00 24.15
CA ALA A 527 -17.56 -13.11 25.13
C ALA A 527 -18.64 -12.20 25.74
N ASN A 528 -18.32 -11.47 26.80
CA ASN A 528 -19.26 -10.53 27.38
C ASN A 528 -19.59 -9.42 26.36
N GLY A 529 -20.87 -9.14 26.15
CA GLY A 529 -21.33 -8.14 25.17
C GLY A 529 -21.46 -8.63 23.73
N VAL A 530 -21.23 -9.93 23.45
CA VAL A 530 -21.51 -10.54 22.15
C VAL A 530 -22.97 -10.96 22.08
N PHE A 531 -23.68 -10.46 21.09
CA PHE A 531 -25.12 -10.69 20.92
C PHE A 531 -25.46 -11.84 19.96
N GLY A 532 -24.51 -12.25 19.14
CA GLY A 532 -24.67 -13.36 18.22
C GLY A 532 -23.66 -13.31 17.08
N GLY A 533 -23.66 -14.34 16.25
CA GLY A 533 -22.78 -14.39 15.09
C GLY A 533 -22.96 -15.66 14.27
N LYS A 534 -22.17 -15.78 13.19
CA LYS A 534 -22.21 -16.94 12.29
C LYS A 534 -20.81 -17.28 11.78
N THR A 535 -20.52 -18.56 11.75
CA THR A 535 -19.31 -19.14 11.15
C THR A 535 -19.52 -19.42 9.66
N GLY A 536 -18.48 -19.21 8.87
CA GLY A 536 -18.38 -19.63 7.47
C GLY A 536 -17.12 -20.45 7.25
N THR A 537 -17.20 -21.45 6.39
CA THR A 537 -16.05 -22.20 5.91
C THR A 537 -16.37 -22.61 4.48
N SER A 538 -15.51 -22.28 3.52
CA SER A 538 -15.65 -22.70 2.14
C SER A 538 -15.14 -24.13 1.97
N ASN A 539 -15.40 -24.72 0.79
CA ASN A 539 -14.93 -26.04 0.44
C ASN A 539 -13.40 -26.12 0.58
N ASP A 540 -12.89 -27.27 0.98
CA ASP A 540 -11.47 -27.55 1.19
C ASP A 540 -10.79 -26.61 2.23
N ASN A 541 -11.56 -25.93 3.09
CA ASN A 541 -11.04 -24.98 4.08
C ASN A 541 -10.17 -23.86 3.46
N ARG A 542 -10.55 -23.36 2.26
CA ARG A 542 -9.81 -22.26 1.60
C ARG A 542 -10.06 -20.92 2.27
N ASP A 543 -11.31 -20.70 2.72
CA ASP A 543 -11.75 -19.50 3.40
C ASP A 543 -12.44 -19.87 4.71
N ALA A 544 -12.10 -19.18 5.77
CA ALA A 544 -12.74 -19.29 7.07
C ALA A 544 -13.22 -17.92 7.53
N TRP A 545 -14.49 -17.83 7.98
CA TRP A 545 -15.17 -16.60 8.32
C TRP A 545 -15.84 -16.66 9.68
N PHE A 546 -15.87 -15.53 10.35
CA PHE A 546 -16.79 -15.30 11.45
C PHE A 546 -17.36 -13.88 11.33
N VAL A 547 -18.67 -13.72 11.42
CA VAL A 547 -19.30 -12.41 11.55
C VAL A 547 -20.13 -12.41 12.80
N GLY A 548 -19.88 -11.46 13.69
CA GLY A 548 -20.57 -11.34 14.95
C GLY A 548 -20.90 -9.90 15.30
N ALA A 549 -21.81 -9.72 16.23
CA ALA A 549 -22.30 -8.43 16.66
C ALA A 549 -22.12 -8.17 18.14
N THR A 550 -21.80 -6.93 18.47
CA THR A 550 -21.78 -6.35 19.80
C THR A 550 -22.87 -5.28 19.90
N LYS A 551 -22.91 -4.54 21.02
CA LYS A 551 -23.82 -3.41 21.19
C LYS A 551 -23.55 -2.30 20.15
N ASP A 552 -22.28 -2.04 19.83
CA ASP A 552 -21.84 -0.83 19.12
C ASP A 552 -21.55 -1.05 17.64
N TYR A 553 -21.17 -2.29 17.26
CA TYR A 553 -20.76 -2.63 15.89
C TYR A 553 -20.97 -4.10 15.55
N VAL A 554 -21.03 -4.39 14.26
CA VAL A 554 -20.89 -5.72 13.68
C VAL A 554 -19.46 -5.86 13.17
N MET A 555 -18.82 -6.99 13.47
CA MET A 555 -17.44 -7.26 13.05
C MET A 555 -17.38 -8.54 12.23
N GLY A 556 -16.83 -8.44 11.03
CA GLY A 556 -16.48 -9.56 10.18
C GLY A 556 -14.99 -9.86 10.26
N VAL A 557 -14.65 -11.15 10.26
CA VAL A 557 -13.28 -11.68 10.24
C VAL A 557 -13.16 -12.71 9.13
N TRP A 558 -12.13 -12.59 8.31
CA TRP A 558 -11.73 -13.57 7.30
C TRP A 558 -10.32 -14.08 7.58
N VAL A 559 -10.09 -15.37 7.34
CA VAL A 559 -8.78 -16.04 7.37
C VAL A 559 -8.68 -16.99 6.18
N GLY A 560 -7.55 -16.98 5.48
CA GLY A 560 -7.31 -17.81 4.30
C GLY A 560 -5.90 -17.64 3.74
N ASN A 561 -5.66 -18.21 2.57
CA ASN A 561 -4.44 -18.01 1.80
C ASN A 561 -4.70 -17.08 0.59
N ASP A 562 -3.77 -16.16 0.30
CA ASP A 562 -3.91 -15.21 -0.83
C ASP A 562 -4.07 -15.92 -2.17
N ASP A 563 -3.39 -17.04 -2.36
CA ASP A 563 -3.43 -17.85 -3.57
C ASP A 563 -4.62 -18.81 -3.64
N GLY A 564 -5.52 -18.80 -2.62
CA GLY A 564 -6.67 -19.68 -2.52
C GLY A 564 -6.31 -21.14 -2.26
N SER A 565 -5.08 -21.47 -1.86
CA SER A 565 -4.71 -22.82 -1.44
C SER A 565 -5.44 -23.23 -0.15
N PRO A 566 -5.75 -24.53 0.04
CA PRO A 566 -6.40 -25.02 1.25
C PRO A 566 -5.58 -24.73 2.52
N MET A 567 -6.27 -24.34 3.59
CA MET A 567 -5.72 -24.35 4.94
C MET A 567 -5.79 -25.74 5.57
N SER A 568 -5.20 -25.92 6.74
CA SER A 568 -5.41 -27.15 7.53
C SER A 568 -6.91 -27.41 7.77
N SER A 569 -7.34 -28.66 7.69
CA SER A 569 -8.72 -29.08 7.99
C SER A 569 -9.21 -28.72 9.39
N LYS A 570 -8.29 -28.38 10.29
CA LYS A 570 -8.60 -27.87 11.65
C LYS A 570 -9.00 -26.40 11.66
N ILE A 571 -8.74 -25.66 10.58
CA ILE A 571 -9.07 -24.22 10.49
C ILE A 571 -10.45 -24.09 9.86
N THR A 572 -11.37 -23.57 10.64
CA THR A 572 -12.77 -23.30 10.27
C THR A 572 -13.18 -21.94 10.82
N GLY A 573 -14.34 -21.44 10.42
CA GLY A 573 -14.88 -20.19 10.95
C GLY A 573 -15.06 -20.19 12.49
N GLY A 574 -15.26 -21.35 13.09
CA GLY A 574 -15.35 -21.53 14.54
C GLY A 574 -14.00 -21.62 15.27
N THR A 575 -12.88 -21.49 14.58
CA THR A 575 -11.52 -21.55 15.15
C THR A 575 -10.84 -20.18 15.10
N LEU A 576 -9.89 -19.95 14.18
CA LEU A 576 -9.12 -18.69 14.13
C LEU A 576 -10.01 -17.45 13.96
N PRO A 577 -10.98 -17.38 13.02
CA PRO A 577 -11.81 -16.19 12.90
C PRO A 577 -12.62 -15.89 14.17
N ALA A 578 -13.18 -16.92 14.80
CA ALA A 578 -13.93 -16.75 16.05
C ALA A 578 -13.04 -16.29 17.22
N MET A 579 -11.77 -16.76 17.29
CA MET A 579 -10.80 -16.30 18.28
C MET A 579 -10.37 -14.84 18.04
N ILE A 580 -10.10 -14.47 16.79
CA ILE A 580 -9.75 -13.10 16.43
C ILE A 580 -10.88 -12.15 16.80
N PHE A 581 -12.13 -12.53 16.51
CA PHE A 581 -13.31 -11.77 16.92
C PHE A 581 -13.37 -11.62 18.45
N HIS A 582 -13.29 -12.74 19.19
CA HIS A 582 -13.33 -12.76 20.65
C HIS A 582 -12.29 -11.82 21.26
N ASP A 583 -11.01 -11.98 20.91
CA ASP A 583 -9.92 -11.16 21.44
C ASP A 583 -10.02 -9.67 21.02
N SER A 584 -10.78 -9.35 19.97
CA SER A 584 -11.02 -7.98 19.53
C SER A 584 -12.09 -7.27 20.35
N VAL A 585 -13.04 -8.00 20.96
CA VAL A 585 -14.16 -7.43 21.71
C VAL A 585 -13.91 -7.41 23.22
N GLU A 586 -13.04 -8.25 23.73
CA GLU A 586 -12.50 -8.18 25.10
C GLU A 586 -11.48 -7.04 25.25
#